data_36026652d1ba11c415ab46086da6789b
#
_entry.id   36026652d1ba11c415ab46086da6789b
#
_cell.length_a   1.000
_cell.length_b   1.000
_cell.length_c   1.000
_cell.angle_alpha   90.00
_cell.angle_beta   90.00
_cell.angle_gamma   90.00
#
_symmetry.space_group_name_H-M   'P 1'
#
loop_
_entity.id
_entity.type
_entity.pdbx_description
1 polymer ?
#
loop_
_entity_poly.entity_id
_entity_poly.type
_entity_poly.pdbx_seq_one_letter_code
_entity_poly.pdbx_strand_id
1 'polypeptide(L)'
;MVKKEIDSVDLKILRILQDEGRISNLDLSKKIEMSPPPTLRGVRDLEDNGYIDGFRANLDPSKLGYDLVAWIFVSLKNQNEESLGSFEKLVWGLEPIRECFMLNGEIDFILKCVVKNMNEFNNFLTTHVTSNENILSVKTAFVIKNTKKLGTVPLD
;
A
#
# COMPACT_ATOMS: atom_id res chain seq x y z
N MET A 1 -3.19 -1.07 25.41
CA MET A 1 -2.82 -2.46 25.11
C MET A 1 -1.30 -2.57 25.18
N VAL A 2 -0.78 -3.53 25.94
CA VAL A 2 0.67 -3.82 25.97
C VAL A 2 1.01 -4.43 24.61
N LYS A 3 1.85 -3.76 23.85
CA LYS A 3 2.29 -4.24 22.53
C LYS A 3 3.11 -5.53 22.75
N LYS A 4 2.76 -6.63 22.08
CA LYS A 4 3.54 -7.86 22.12
C LYS A 4 4.98 -7.52 21.71
N GLU A 5 5.96 -7.96 22.47
CA GLU A 5 7.37 -7.87 22.09
C GLU A 5 7.67 -8.97 21.07
N ILE A 6 8.23 -8.60 19.92
CA ILE A 6 8.57 -9.54 18.84
C ILE A 6 9.84 -10.29 19.20
N ASP A 7 9.79 -11.62 19.10
CA ASP A 7 10.95 -12.48 19.28
C ASP A 7 11.58 -12.92 17.94
N SER A 8 12.67 -13.70 18.03
CA SER A 8 13.38 -14.18 16.85
C SER A 8 12.57 -15.16 15.99
N VAL A 9 11.60 -15.87 16.58
CA VAL A 9 10.73 -16.79 15.86
C VAL A 9 9.65 -15.99 15.10
N ASP A 10 9.07 -14.99 15.74
CA ASP A 10 8.13 -14.06 15.12
C ASP A 10 8.77 -13.39 13.89
N LEU A 11 10.02 -12.92 14.00
CA LEU A 11 10.75 -12.35 12.86
C LEU A 11 10.96 -13.36 11.72
N LYS A 12 11.28 -14.63 12.02
CA LYS A 12 11.38 -15.68 10.99
C LYS A 12 10.05 -15.92 10.29
N ILE A 13 8.94 -15.97 11.04
CA ILE A 13 7.59 -16.10 10.48
C ILE A 13 7.28 -14.93 9.54
N LEU A 14 7.49 -13.69 10.00
CA LEU A 14 7.21 -12.48 9.21
C LEU A 14 8.04 -12.43 7.92
N ARG A 15 9.33 -12.76 7.97
CA ARG A 15 10.19 -12.83 6.77
C ARG A 15 9.65 -13.79 5.72
N ILE A 16 9.29 -15.01 6.14
CA ILE A 16 8.79 -16.02 5.22
C ILE A 16 7.43 -15.60 4.64
N LEU A 17 6.51 -15.14 5.50
CA LEU A 17 5.17 -14.74 5.06
C LEU A 17 5.15 -13.51 4.15
N GLN A 18 6.11 -12.60 4.30
CA GLN A 18 6.25 -11.43 3.44
C GLN A 18 6.57 -11.82 1.98
N ASP A 19 7.32 -12.89 1.79
CA ASP A 19 7.71 -13.39 0.47
C ASP A 19 6.76 -14.49 -0.05
N GLU A 20 6.28 -15.34 0.84
CA GLU A 20 5.47 -16.52 0.54
C GLU A 20 4.13 -16.50 1.29
N GLY A 21 3.30 -15.47 1.06
CA GLY A 21 2.03 -15.27 1.78
C GLY A 21 0.99 -16.39 1.63
N ARG A 22 1.21 -17.39 0.74
CA ARG A 22 0.36 -18.57 0.55
C ARG A 22 0.98 -19.86 1.06
N ILE A 23 2.12 -19.79 1.77
CA ILE A 23 2.74 -20.98 2.36
C ILE A 23 1.78 -21.71 3.31
N SER A 24 1.75 -23.04 3.28
CA SER A 24 0.95 -23.81 4.24
C SER A 24 1.56 -23.72 5.65
N ASN A 25 0.71 -23.85 6.70
CA ASN A 25 1.21 -23.87 8.07
C ASN A 25 2.21 -25.01 8.30
N LEU A 26 2.03 -26.14 7.63
CA LEU A 26 2.95 -27.29 7.70
C LEU A 26 4.32 -26.92 7.11
N ASP A 27 4.35 -26.25 5.96
CA ASP A 27 5.62 -25.89 5.32
C ASP A 27 6.31 -24.72 6.03
N LEU A 28 5.52 -23.76 6.54
CA LEU A 28 6.03 -22.70 7.40
C LEU A 28 6.69 -23.29 8.66
N SER A 29 6.02 -24.24 9.33
CA SER A 29 6.55 -24.88 10.54
C SER A 29 7.87 -25.60 10.30
N LYS A 30 8.02 -26.26 9.14
CA LYS A 30 9.30 -26.87 8.74
C LYS A 30 10.40 -25.84 8.53
N LYS A 31 10.08 -24.70 7.86
CA LYS A 31 11.06 -23.64 7.59
C LYS A 31 11.56 -22.95 8.85
N ILE A 32 10.73 -22.84 9.89
CA ILE A 32 11.11 -22.25 11.17
C ILE A 32 11.55 -23.29 12.22
N GLU A 33 11.60 -24.57 11.83
CA GLU A 33 12.02 -25.69 12.70
C GLU A 33 11.14 -25.83 13.94
N MET A 34 9.83 -25.73 13.78
CA MET A 34 8.84 -25.88 14.85
C MET A 34 7.74 -26.87 14.47
N SER A 35 6.94 -27.30 15.45
CA SER A 35 5.75 -28.10 15.16
C SER A 35 4.58 -27.20 14.66
N PRO A 36 3.64 -27.74 13.84
CA PRO A 36 2.56 -26.94 13.26
C PRO A 36 1.63 -26.22 14.25
N PRO A 37 1.26 -26.78 15.42
CA PRO A 37 0.36 -26.08 16.33
C PRO A 37 0.91 -24.77 16.91
N PRO A 38 2.15 -24.71 17.45
CA PRO A 38 2.70 -23.43 17.91
C PRO A 38 2.97 -22.46 16.76
N THR A 39 3.33 -22.94 15.56
CA THR A 39 3.49 -22.09 14.37
C THR A 39 2.18 -21.37 14.02
N LEU A 40 1.05 -22.10 13.97
CA LEU A 40 -0.25 -21.51 13.70
C LEU A 40 -0.65 -20.47 14.76
N ARG A 41 -0.32 -20.75 16.03
CA ARG A 41 -0.57 -19.80 17.12
C ARG A 41 0.25 -18.53 16.94
N GLY A 42 1.55 -18.67 16.61
CA GLY A 42 2.43 -17.53 16.36
C GLY A 42 1.91 -16.63 15.22
N VAL A 43 1.45 -17.21 14.11
CA VAL A 43 0.86 -16.45 13.01
C VAL A 43 -0.38 -15.68 13.47
N ARG A 44 -1.31 -16.34 14.17
CA ARG A 44 -2.52 -15.68 14.70
C ARG A 44 -2.19 -14.56 15.70
N ASP A 45 -1.23 -14.79 16.57
CA ASP A 45 -0.79 -13.76 17.52
C ASP A 45 -0.21 -12.54 16.80
N LEU A 46 0.47 -12.72 15.66
CA LEU A 46 1.00 -11.63 14.84
C LEU A 46 -0.13 -10.88 14.12
N GLU A 47 -1.17 -11.58 13.66
CA GLU A 47 -2.38 -10.98 13.07
C GLU A 47 -3.16 -10.19 14.13
N ASP A 48 -3.46 -10.80 15.29
CA ASP A 48 -4.24 -10.20 16.37
C ASP A 48 -3.56 -8.95 16.97
N ASN A 49 -2.22 -8.92 16.97
CA ASN A 49 -1.44 -7.76 17.44
C ASN A 49 -1.14 -6.75 16.32
N GLY A 50 -1.65 -6.95 15.10
CA GLY A 50 -1.53 -6.01 13.97
C GLY A 50 -0.13 -5.94 13.33
N TYR A 51 0.73 -6.93 13.53
CA TYR A 51 1.99 -7.05 12.80
C TYR A 51 1.77 -7.55 11.38
N ILE A 52 0.71 -8.30 11.15
CA ILE A 52 0.23 -8.72 9.83
C ILE A 52 -1.12 -8.05 9.62
N ASP A 53 -1.19 -7.14 8.64
CA ASP A 53 -2.42 -6.40 8.25
C ASP A 53 -3.31 -7.24 7.31
N GLY A 54 -2.91 -8.46 7.00
CA GLY A 54 -3.65 -9.39 6.17
C GLY A 54 -2.85 -9.92 4.98
N PHE A 55 -3.49 -10.80 4.21
CA PHE A 55 -2.91 -11.45 3.03
C PHE A 55 -3.67 -11.02 1.78
N ARG A 56 -2.96 -10.56 0.76
CA ARG A 56 -3.57 -10.07 -0.50
C ARG A 56 -2.88 -10.70 -1.70
N ALA A 57 -3.65 -11.00 -2.74
CA ALA A 57 -3.09 -11.39 -4.02
C ALA A 57 -2.43 -10.18 -4.69
N ASN A 58 -1.18 -10.32 -5.11
CA ASN A 58 -0.51 -9.33 -5.94
C ASN A 58 -0.86 -9.57 -7.41
N LEU A 59 -1.76 -8.76 -7.96
CA LEU A 59 -2.23 -8.88 -9.32
C LEU A 59 -1.29 -8.16 -10.29
N ASP A 60 -1.15 -8.70 -11.50
CA ASP A 60 -0.51 -8.01 -12.60
C ASP A 60 -1.54 -7.11 -13.32
N PRO A 61 -1.46 -5.78 -13.16
CA PRO A 61 -2.44 -4.87 -13.71
C PRO A 61 -2.47 -4.91 -15.23
N SER A 62 -1.33 -5.11 -15.90
CA SER A 62 -1.27 -5.13 -17.37
C SER A 62 -2.04 -6.31 -17.97
N LYS A 63 -2.03 -7.48 -17.30
CA LYS A 63 -2.83 -8.64 -17.71
C LYS A 63 -4.32 -8.43 -17.55
N LEU A 64 -4.71 -7.43 -16.79
CA LEU A 64 -6.11 -7.03 -16.57
C LEU A 64 -6.51 -5.79 -17.39
N GLY A 65 -5.62 -5.35 -18.30
CA GLY A 65 -5.87 -4.20 -19.16
C GLY A 65 -5.64 -2.83 -18.49
N TYR A 66 -4.96 -2.79 -17.35
CA TYR A 66 -4.56 -1.55 -16.67
C TYR A 66 -3.10 -1.26 -16.97
N ASP A 67 -2.85 -0.65 -18.13
CA ASP A 67 -1.50 -0.46 -18.66
C ASP A 67 -0.82 0.83 -18.20
N LEU A 68 -1.57 1.74 -17.56
CA LEU A 68 -1.05 3.02 -17.13
C LEU A 68 -1.00 3.13 -15.61
N VAL A 69 0.20 3.32 -15.09
CA VAL A 69 0.43 3.66 -13.69
C VAL A 69 1.03 5.06 -13.62
N ALA A 70 0.42 5.94 -12.84
CA ALA A 70 0.91 7.29 -12.62
C ALA A 70 1.07 7.59 -11.13
N TRP A 71 2.10 8.36 -10.79
CA TRP A 71 2.22 9.07 -9.52
C TRP A 71 1.71 10.48 -9.68
N ILE A 72 0.78 10.89 -8.83
CA ILE A 72 0.20 12.22 -8.82
C ILE A 72 0.66 12.90 -7.52
N PHE A 73 1.34 14.02 -7.66
CA PHE A 73 1.82 14.84 -6.57
C PHE A 73 0.88 16.03 -6.41
N VAL A 74 0.31 16.18 -5.24
CA VAL A 74 -0.70 17.19 -4.96
C VAL A 74 -0.21 18.12 -3.87
N SER A 75 -0.32 19.44 -4.12
CA SER A 75 -0.16 20.46 -3.09
C SER A 75 -1.49 21.17 -2.88
N LEU A 76 -1.88 21.38 -1.63
CA LEU A 76 -3.09 22.09 -1.26
C LEU A 76 -2.84 23.58 -1.04
N LYS A 77 -3.87 24.40 -1.19
CA LYS A 77 -3.80 25.84 -0.90
C LYS A 77 -3.63 26.11 0.59
N ASN A 78 -4.21 25.26 1.42
CA ASN A 78 -4.14 25.35 2.88
C ASN A 78 -3.82 23.97 3.47
N GLN A 79 -2.88 23.94 4.43
CA GLN A 79 -2.43 22.73 5.12
C GLN A 79 -3.06 22.62 6.51
N ASN A 80 -4.26 23.17 6.72
CA ASN A 80 -4.99 22.99 7.96
C ASN A 80 -5.63 21.60 8.03
N GLU A 81 -5.95 21.15 9.22
CA GLU A 81 -6.51 19.82 9.48
C GLU A 81 -7.80 19.55 8.69
N GLU A 82 -8.64 20.56 8.51
CA GLU A 82 -9.89 20.46 7.75
C GLU A 82 -9.63 20.19 6.26
N SER A 83 -8.71 20.94 5.63
CA SER A 83 -8.34 20.78 4.22
C SER A 83 -7.67 19.43 3.96
N LEU A 84 -6.75 19.01 4.83
CA LEU A 84 -6.08 17.73 4.74
C LEU A 84 -7.10 16.58 4.88
N GLY A 85 -7.93 16.58 5.92
CA GLY A 85 -8.93 15.55 6.16
C GLY A 85 -10.04 15.51 5.09
N SER A 86 -10.39 16.64 4.49
CA SER A 86 -11.31 16.70 3.35
C SER A 86 -10.72 16.04 2.12
N PHE A 87 -9.44 16.26 1.84
CA PHE A 87 -8.74 15.63 0.71
C PHE A 87 -8.59 14.11 0.92
N GLU A 88 -8.24 13.66 2.12
CA GLU A 88 -8.18 12.23 2.45
C GLU A 88 -9.52 11.52 2.19
N LYS A 89 -10.64 12.12 2.65
CA LYS A 89 -11.98 11.58 2.40
C LYS A 89 -12.32 11.51 0.92
N LEU A 90 -11.94 12.52 0.14
CA LEU A 90 -12.11 12.51 -1.31
C LEU A 90 -11.38 11.32 -1.92
N VAL A 91 -10.09 11.15 -1.59
CA VAL A 91 -9.24 10.11 -2.16
C VAL A 91 -9.75 8.70 -1.87
N TRP A 92 -10.32 8.46 -0.70
CA TRP A 92 -10.92 7.18 -0.33
C TRP A 92 -12.03 6.72 -1.29
N GLY A 93 -12.78 7.66 -1.88
CA GLY A 93 -13.84 7.37 -2.84
C GLY A 93 -13.36 7.19 -4.29
N LEU A 94 -12.08 7.39 -4.58
CA LEU A 94 -11.55 7.37 -5.95
C LEU A 94 -10.95 6.00 -6.30
N GLU A 95 -11.71 5.15 -6.99
CA GLU A 95 -11.29 3.80 -7.40
C GLU A 95 -9.93 3.73 -8.12
N PRO A 96 -9.58 4.64 -9.04
CA PRO A 96 -8.29 4.62 -9.70
C PRO A 96 -7.09 4.85 -8.77
N ILE A 97 -7.32 5.45 -7.58
CA ILE A 97 -6.26 5.66 -6.59
C ILE A 97 -6.10 4.42 -5.74
N ARG A 98 -4.92 3.83 -5.83
CA ARG A 98 -4.58 2.56 -5.14
C ARG A 98 -3.75 2.75 -3.87
N GLU A 99 -3.01 3.84 -3.80
CA GLU A 99 -2.21 4.23 -2.64
C GLU A 99 -2.24 5.75 -2.51
N CYS A 100 -2.25 6.25 -1.28
CA CYS A 100 -2.15 7.66 -0.96
C CYS A 100 -1.29 7.84 0.28
N PHE A 101 -0.30 8.71 0.19
CA PHE A 101 0.57 9.05 1.31
C PHE A 101 0.56 10.56 1.51
N MET A 102 0.38 11.00 2.76
CA MET A 102 0.65 12.36 3.17
C MET A 102 2.16 12.51 3.34
N LEU A 103 2.71 13.59 2.82
CA LEU A 103 4.15 13.87 2.85
C LEU A 103 4.44 15.09 3.72
N ASN A 104 5.66 15.15 4.22
CA ASN A 104 6.21 16.35 4.86
C ASN A 104 7.10 17.06 3.84
N GLY A 105 6.73 18.29 3.42
CA GLY A 105 7.50 19.09 2.45
C GLY A 105 6.64 20.00 1.58
N GLU A 106 7.12 20.30 0.37
CA GLU A 106 6.42 21.16 -0.61
C GLU A 106 5.19 20.48 -1.23
N ILE A 107 5.14 19.17 -1.17
CA ILE A 107 4.05 18.35 -1.69
C ILE A 107 3.33 17.74 -0.50
N ASP A 108 2.01 17.91 -0.44
CA ASP A 108 1.22 17.41 0.68
C ASP A 108 0.86 15.93 0.52
N PHE A 109 0.55 15.51 -0.71
CA PHE A 109 0.15 14.12 -0.98
C PHE A 109 0.81 13.55 -2.22
N ILE A 110 1.11 12.27 -2.16
CA ILE A 110 1.46 11.46 -3.34
C ILE A 110 0.44 10.34 -3.50
N LEU A 111 -0.14 10.24 -4.71
CA LEU A 111 -1.15 9.27 -5.05
C LEU A 111 -0.62 8.31 -6.12
N LYS A 112 -0.88 7.02 -5.96
CA LYS A 112 -0.66 6.04 -7.02
C LYS A 112 -1.97 5.79 -7.75
N CYS A 113 -2.03 6.22 -9.00
CA CYS A 113 -3.16 6.04 -9.89
C CYS A 113 -2.90 4.87 -10.85
N VAL A 114 -3.90 4.00 -11.02
CA VAL A 114 -3.84 2.85 -11.94
C VAL A 114 -5.09 2.87 -12.81
N VAL A 115 -4.89 3.04 -14.12
CA VAL A 115 -5.96 3.16 -15.13
C VAL A 115 -5.59 2.40 -16.40
N LYS A 116 -6.56 2.23 -17.30
CA LYS A 116 -6.35 1.45 -18.53
C LYS A 116 -5.49 2.19 -19.55
N ASN A 117 -5.68 3.50 -19.70
CA ASN A 117 -5.04 4.29 -20.75
C ASN A 117 -4.99 5.79 -20.40
N MET A 118 -4.35 6.55 -21.27
CA MET A 118 -4.17 8.00 -21.10
C MET A 118 -5.50 8.78 -21.13
N ASN A 119 -6.47 8.34 -21.91
CA ASN A 119 -7.78 9.03 -21.97
C ASN A 119 -8.52 8.89 -20.63
N GLU A 120 -8.51 7.70 -20.06
CA GLU A 120 -9.10 7.45 -18.73
C GLU A 120 -8.38 8.25 -17.65
N PHE A 121 -7.04 8.32 -17.70
CA PHE A 121 -6.23 9.14 -16.80
C PHE A 121 -6.59 10.61 -16.89
N ASN A 122 -6.62 11.18 -18.09
CA ASN A 122 -6.93 12.61 -18.31
C ASN A 122 -8.34 12.94 -17.81
N ASN A 123 -9.31 12.08 -18.11
CA ASN A 123 -10.68 12.27 -17.66
C ASN A 123 -10.77 12.23 -16.12
N PHE A 124 -10.15 11.22 -15.51
CA PHE A 124 -10.06 11.11 -14.07
C PHE A 124 -9.41 12.32 -13.41
N LEU A 125 -8.25 12.76 -13.93
CA LEU A 125 -7.50 13.88 -13.38
C LEU A 125 -8.32 15.17 -13.44
N THR A 126 -8.97 15.44 -14.58
CA THR A 126 -9.75 16.64 -14.80
C THR A 126 -11.01 16.66 -13.94
N THR A 127 -11.69 15.51 -13.84
CA THR A 127 -12.99 15.44 -13.14
C THR A 127 -12.86 15.44 -11.63
N HIS A 128 -11.85 14.78 -11.11
CA HIS A 128 -11.79 14.49 -9.65
C HIS A 128 -10.65 15.20 -8.93
N VAL A 129 -9.56 15.52 -9.62
CA VAL A 129 -8.39 16.10 -8.97
C VAL A 129 -8.29 17.59 -9.24
N THR A 130 -8.15 18.00 -10.51
CA THR A 130 -7.94 19.42 -10.84
C THR A 130 -9.18 20.29 -10.68
N SER A 131 -10.36 19.70 -10.61
CA SER A 131 -11.62 20.39 -10.29
C SER A 131 -11.78 20.78 -8.82
N ASN A 132 -10.94 20.25 -7.93
CA ASN A 132 -11.04 20.52 -6.51
C ASN A 132 -10.40 21.88 -6.17
N GLU A 133 -11.23 22.81 -5.66
CA GLU A 133 -10.82 24.18 -5.35
C GLU A 133 -9.71 24.29 -4.30
N ASN A 134 -9.56 23.29 -3.43
CA ASN A 134 -8.51 23.26 -2.40
C ASN A 134 -7.14 22.89 -2.95
N ILE A 135 -7.05 22.40 -4.18
CA ILE A 135 -5.77 22.03 -4.78
C ILE A 135 -5.07 23.29 -5.32
N LEU A 136 -3.83 23.47 -4.93
CA LEU A 136 -2.93 24.51 -5.41
C LEU A 136 -2.22 24.08 -6.69
N SER A 137 -1.65 22.89 -6.68
CA SER A 137 -0.90 22.37 -7.82
C SER A 137 -0.97 20.85 -7.91
N VAL A 138 -0.87 20.34 -9.13
CA VAL A 138 -0.79 18.92 -9.43
C VAL A 138 0.38 18.68 -10.39
N LYS A 139 1.26 17.74 -10.04
CA LYS A 139 2.31 17.24 -10.94
C LYS A 139 2.10 15.74 -11.13
N THR A 140 2.42 15.23 -12.31
CA THR A 140 2.25 13.80 -12.62
C THR A 140 3.52 13.20 -13.19
N ALA A 141 3.78 11.94 -12.83
CA ALA A 141 4.86 11.15 -13.39
C ALA A 141 4.35 9.76 -13.76
N PHE A 142 4.55 9.34 -15.00
CA PHE A 142 4.16 8.02 -15.45
C PHE A 142 5.24 6.99 -15.17
N VAL A 143 4.85 5.82 -14.70
CA VAL A 143 5.75 4.71 -14.43
C VAL A 143 6.11 4.02 -15.75
N ILE A 144 7.36 4.12 -16.15
CA ILE A 144 7.87 3.44 -17.35
C ILE A 144 8.10 1.95 -17.05
N LYS A 145 8.65 1.66 -15.86
CA LYS A 145 9.02 0.30 -15.46
C LYS A 145 9.08 0.19 -13.95
N ASN A 146 8.51 -0.87 -13.40
CA ASN A 146 8.76 -1.23 -12.01
C ASN A 146 10.08 -2.02 -11.94
N THR A 147 11.12 -1.43 -11.38
CA THR A 147 12.48 -2.00 -11.37
C THR A 147 12.77 -2.87 -10.16
N LYS A 148 11.99 -2.75 -9.09
CA LYS A 148 12.17 -3.52 -7.86
C LYS A 148 10.82 -3.79 -7.21
N LYS A 149 10.51 -5.07 -7.01
CA LYS A 149 9.33 -5.52 -6.26
C LYS A 149 9.84 -6.40 -5.12
N LEU A 150 9.79 -5.91 -3.91
CA LEU A 150 10.15 -6.65 -2.69
C LEU A 150 9.04 -6.51 -1.66
N GLY A 151 9.17 -7.27 -0.57
CA GLY A 151 8.35 -7.07 0.62
C GLY A 151 8.47 -5.64 1.18
N THR A 152 7.50 -5.26 1.98
CA THR A 152 7.34 -3.86 2.42
C THR A 152 8.31 -3.44 3.52
N VAL A 153 8.84 -4.39 4.30
CA VAL A 153 9.68 -4.11 5.48
C VAL A 153 11.01 -4.86 5.38
N PRO A 154 12.15 -4.16 5.52
CA PRO A 154 13.45 -4.81 5.65
C PRO A 154 13.56 -5.39 7.08
N LEU A 155 13.29 -6.69 7.21
CA LEU A 155 13.41 -7.41 8.47
C LEU A 155 14.84 -7.98 8.58
N ASP A 156 15.65 -7.44 9.47
CA ASP A 156 17.03 -7.90 9.74
C ASP A 156 17.08 -9.08 10.69
#